data_75e648e7b3af16ad9460c4672f44c2fe
#
_entry.id   75e648e7b3af16ad9460c4672f44c2fe
#
_cell.length_a   1.000
_cell.length_b   1.000
_cell.length_c   1.000
_cell.angle_alpha   90.00
_cell.angle_beta   90.00
_cell.angle_gamma   90.00
#
_symmetry.space_group_name_H-M   'P 1'
#
loop_
_entity.id
_entity.type
_entity.pdbx_description
1 polymer ?
#
loop_
_entity_poly.entity_id
_entity_poly.type
_entity_poly.pdbx_seq_one_letter_code
_entity_poly.pdbx_strand_id
1 'polypeptide(L)'
;MENHVILCGYGRVGQEISNQIKTQNIPIVVVESDEGRIKIAQENGLEALCADATLDDTLKLAGLEKCKSLVVTLPNDASNLYVVLSAKGIRSSIRVIARAGTEEAANKLRLAGASIVVSPYIAAGRAMASMALRPIAIDFLDLLAGSECEIEEFELSNDINLFETAEKRSLSELGIGKKSGAKILAIKENDKLVTNPGGDFILQPAQVLIAFGSKEQLKILNDLLGNLVVAIELLK
;
A
#
# COMPACT_ATOMS: atom_id res chain seq x y z
N MET A 1 7.02 -13.88 18.26
CA MET A 1 6.32 -12.62 17.90
C MET A 1 5.18 -12.94 16.95
N GLU A 2 4.08 -12.20 16.97
CA GLU A 2 2.93 -12.38 16.07
C GLU A 2 2.58 -11.05 15.41
N ASN A 3 1.97 -11.10 14.23
CA ASN A 3 1.53 -9.91 13.47
C ASN A 3 2.63 -8.88 13.17
N HIS A 4 3.88 -9.34 13.05
CA HIS A 4 5.06 -8.53 12.72
C HIS A 4 5.38 -8.57 11.22
N VAL A 5 6.26 -7.71 10.77
CA VAL A 5 6.85 -7.74 9.43
C VAL A 5 8.23 -8.39 9.50
N ILE A 6 8.49 -9.36 8.63
CA ILE A 6 9.85 -9.89 8.44
C ILE A 6 10.50 -9.11 7.30
N LEU A 7 11.70 -8.59 7.54
CA LEU A 7 12.49 -7.85 6.57
C LEU A 7 13.79 -8.60 6.27
N CYS A 8 13.88 -9.22 5.10
CA CYS A 8 15.08 -9.90 4.61
C CYS A 8 15.97 -8.92 3.83
N GLY A 9 17.13 -8.64 4.39
CA GLY A 9 18.11 -7.68 3.90
C GLY A 9 18.00 -6.30 4.56
N TYR A 10 19.11 -5.85 5.19
CA TYR A 10 19.18 -4.56 5.87
C TYR A 10 20.17 -3.60 5.21
N GLY A 11 20.18 -3.61 3.86
CA GLY A 11 20.86 -2.61 3.04
C GLY A 11 20.11 -1.27 3.02
N ARG A 12 20.50 -0.34 2.15
CA ARG A 12 19.89 1.00 2.02
C ARG A 12 18.36 0.97 1.92
N VAL A 13 17.82 0.08 1.08
CA VAL A 13 16.36 -0.07 0.89
C VAL A 13 15.70 -0.63 2.15
N GLY A 14 16.30 -1.67 2.76
CA GLY A 14 15.77 -2.28 3.98
C GLY A 14 15.74 -1.31 5.16
N GLN A 15 16.78 -0.50 5.32
CA GLN A 15 16.84 0.53 6.38
C GLN A 15 15.71 1.55 6.20
N GLU A 16 15.50 2.06 4.98
CA GLU A 16 14.41 3.00 4.72
C GLU A 16 13.03 2.38 4.98
N ILE A 17 12.81 1.15 4.52
CA ILE A 17 11.55 0.41 4.79
C ILE A 17 11.33 0.28 6.31
N SER A 18 12.36 -0.09 7.07
CA SER A 18 12.24 -0.25 8.52
C SER A 18 11.90 1.08 9.20
N ASN A 19 12.49 2.19 8.77
CA ASN A 19 12.19 3.52 9.30
C ASN A 19 10.71 3.87 9.09
N GLN A 20 10.19 3.66 7.89
CA GLN A 20 8.79 3.94 7.56
C GLN A 20 7.81 3.04 8.35
N ILE A 21 8.09 1.74 8.48
CA ILE A 21 7.23 0.82 9.23
C ILE A 21 7.23 1.16 10.73
N LYS A 22 8.35 1.59 11.29
CA LYS A 22 8.45 2.01 12.71
C LYS A 22 7.51 3.16 13.05
N THR A 23 7.27 4.09 12.13
CA THR A 23 6.33 5.20 12.35
C THR A 23 4.90 4.73 12.62
N GLN A 24 4.57 3.52 12.17
CA GLN A 24 3.26 2.89 12.34
C GLN A 24 3.19 1.97 13.57
N ASN A 25 4.24 1.92 14.41
CA ASN A 25 4.34 1.04 15.57
C ASN A 25 4.15 -0.46 15.27
N ILE A 26 4.47 -0.91 14.04
CA ILE A 26 4.40 -2.31 13.65
C ILE A 26 5.74 -2.99 14.01
N PRO A 27 5.73 -4.12 14.73
CA PRO A 27 6.96 -4.85 15.05
C PRO A 27 7.65 -5.37 13.79
N ILE A 28 9.01 -5.35 13.79
CA ILE A 28 9.83 -5.80 12.66
C ILE A 28 10.87 -6.78 13.17
N VAL A 29 11.03 -7.90 12.45
CA VAL A 29 12.16 -8.83 12.60
C VAL A 29 13.02 -8.72 11.35
N VAL A 30 14.26 -8.28 11.52
CA VAL A 30 15.26 -8.17 10.45
C VAL A 30 16.02 -9.50 10.32
N VAL A 31 16.18 -9.98 9.10
CA VAL A 31 17.06 -11.10 8.75
C VAL A 31 18.15 -10.57 7.82
N GLU A 32 19.39 -10.61 8.26
CA GLU A 32 20.55 -10.10 7.50
C GLU A 32 21.78 -10.99 7.82
N SER A 33 22.61 -11.23 6.84
CA SER A 33 23.82 -12.06 7.00
C SER A 33 25.07 -11.27 7.42
N ASP A 34 25.07 -9.95 7.21
CA ASP A 34 26.18 -9.07 7.56
C ASP A 34 26.09 -8.61 9.01
N GLU A 35 27.08 -8.99 9.82
CA GLU A 35 27.12 -8.63 11.26
C GLU A 35 27.13 -7.11 11.51
N GLY A 36 27.76 -6.33 10.62
CA GLY A 36 27.81 -4.88 10.76
C GLY A 36 26.42 -4.27 10.59
N ARG A 37 25.63 -4.77 9.63
CA ARG A 37 24.25 -4.33 9.42
C ARG A 37 23.31 -4.82 10.53
N ILE A 38 23.56 -5.99 11.08
CA ILE A 38 22.82 -6.48 12.27
C ILE A 38 23.02 -5.53 13.45
N LYS A 39 24.25 -5.10 13.72
CA LYS A 39 24.51 -4.11 14.78
C LYS A 39 23.74 -2.82 14.58
N ILE A 40 23.73 -2.29 13.35
CA ILE A 40 22.97 -1.08 12.99
C ILE A 40 21.46 -1.31 13.23
N ALA A 41 20.92 -2.48 12.87
CA ALA A 41 19.51 -2.79 13.11
C ALA A 41 19.19 -2.81 14.61
N GLN A 42 20.04 -3.42 15.42
CA GLN A 42 19.89 -3.50 16.88
C GLN A 42 20.03 -2.11 17.56
N GLU A 43 20.98 -1.30 17.12
CA GLU A 43 21.13 0.09 17.58
C GLU A 43 19.88 0.93 17.25
N ASN A 44 19.22 0.63 16.14
CA ASN A 44 17.94 1.21 15.78
C ASN A 44 16.74 0.62 16.54
N GLY A 45 16.98 -0.28 17.52
CA GLY A 45 15.95 -0.89 18.36
C GLY A 45 15.10 -1.95 17.64
N LEU A 46 15.63 -2.58 16.59
CA LEU A 46 14.95 -3.66 15.86
C LEU A 46 15.40 -5.03 16.38
N GLU A 47 14.47 -5.97 16.38
CA GLU A 47 14.82 -7.39 16.55
C GLU A 47 15.50 -7.88 15.26
N ALA A 48 16.69 -8.49 15.38
CA ALA A 48 17.51 -8.84 14.24
C ALA A 48 18.17 -10.21 14.39
N LEU A 49 18.08 -11.02 13.33
CA LEU A 49 18.67 -12.35 13.20
C LEU A 49 19.85 -12.28 12.22
N CYS A 50 21.06 -12.60 12.72
CA CYS A 50 22.23 -12.75 11.86
C CYS A 50 22.19 -14.13 11.19
N ALA A 51 21.58 -14.22 10.01
CA ALA A 51 21.36 -15.49 9.32
C ALA A 51 21.13 -15.29 7.82
N ASP A 52 21.24 -16.38 7.06
CA ASP A 52 20.90 -16.41 5.63
C ASP A 52 19.38 -16.57 5.45
N ALA A 53 18.76 -15.56 4.87
CA ALA A 53 17.32 -15.54 4.62
C ALA A 53 16.86 -16.55 3.55
N THR A 54 17.78 -17.13 2.77
CA THR A 54 17.43 -18.14 1.75
C THR A 54 17.14 -19.51 2.36
N LEU A 55 17.44 -19.70 3.65
CA LEU A 55 17.22 -20.96 4.36
C LEU A 55 15.82 -20.97 4.97
N ASP A 56 15.08 -22.05 4.75
CA ASP A 56 13.73 -22.26 5.30
C ASP A 56 13.68 -22.16 6.83
N ASP A 57 14.69 -22.72 7.51
CA ASP A 57 14.76 -22.70 8.97
C ASP A 57 14.95 -21.27 9.50
N THR A 58 15.68 -20.44 8.78
CA THR A 58 15.83 -19.01 9.12
C THR A 58 14.47 -18.29 9.05
N LEU A 59 13.68 -18.53 7.99
CA LEU A 59 12.36 -17.93 7.85
C LEU A 59 11.38 -18.41 8.93
N LYS A 60 11.44 -19.69 9.29
CA LYS A 60 10.65 -20.24 10.42
C LYS A 60 11.06 -19.61 11.74
N LEU A 61 12.38 -19.50 12.01
CA LEU A 61 12.91 -18.86 13.21
C LEU A 61 12.49 -17.39 13.30
N ALA A 62 12.43 -16.69 12.17
CA ALA A 62 11.92 -15.33 12.09
C ALA A 62 10.41 -15.23 12.30
N GLY A 63 9.69 -16.35 12.43
CA GLY A 63 8.26 -16.40 12.71
C GLY A 63 7.36 -16.25 11.46
N LEU A 64 7.78 -16.76 10.30
CA LEU A 64 7.05 -16.62 9.02
C LEU A 64 5.59 -17.10 9.10
N GLU A 65 5.32 -18.15 9.89
CA GLU A 65 3.97 -18.71 10.04
C GLU A 65 2.98 -17.71 10.67
N LYS A 66 3.47 -16.78 11.49
CA LYS A 66 2.66 -15.85 12.29
C LYS A 66 2.84 -14.38 11.90
N CYS A 67 3.74 -14.09 10.95
CA CYS A 67 3.98 -12.71 10.53
C CYS A 67 2.83 -12.16 9.67
N LYS A 68 2.71 -10.84 9.62
CA LYS A 68 1.75 -10.12 8.77
C LYS A 68 2.16 -10.13 7.31
N SER A 69 3.44 -9.91 7.04
CA SER A 69 4.02 -9.89 5.70
C SER A 69 5.52 -10.11 5.73
N LEU A 70 6.06 -10.52 4.59
CA LEU A 70 7.48 -10.68 4.33
C LEU A 70 7.93 -9.65 3.29
N VAL A 71 8.99 -8.90 3.60
CA VAL A 71 9.61 -7.95 2.68
C VAL A 71 11.02 -8.45 2.35
N VAL A 72 11.33 -8.62 1.06
CA VAL A 72 12.58 -9.22 0.60
C VAL A 72 13.36 -8.18 -0.21
N THR A 73 14.53 -7.78 0.29
CA THR A 73 15.35 -6.70 -0.28
C THR A 73 16.83 -7.08 -0.42
N LEU A 74 17.12 -8.37 -0.58
CA LEU A 74 18.49 -8.84 -0.79
C LEU A 74 19.08 -8.24 -2.07
N PRO A 75 20.43 -8.13 -2.16
CA PRO A 75 21.07 -7.50 -3.30
C PRO A 75 20.92 -8.30 -4.60
N ASN A 76 20.73 -9.60 -4.52
CA ASN A 76 20.69 -10.52 -5.65
C ASN A 76 19.26 -11.00 -5.93
N ASP A 77 18.82 -10.87 -7.20
CA ASP A 77 17.47 -11.26 -7.62
C ASP A 77 17.20 -12.76 -7.48
N ALA A 78 18.23 -13.61 -7.69
CA ALA A 78 18.09 -15.06 -7.49
C ALA A 78 17.84 -15.38 -6.01
N SER A 79 18.56 -14.74 -5.09
CA SER A 79 18.33 -14.90 -3.66
C SER A 79 16.93 -14.43 -3.26
N ASN A 80 16.45 -13.31 -3.81
CA ASN A 80 15.09 -12.83 -3.61
C ASN A 80 14.06 -13.87 -4.09
N LEU A 81 14.31 -14.48 -5.24
CA LEU A 81 13.44 -15.53 -5.81
C LEU A 81 13.39 -16.77 -4.89
N TYR A 82 14.54 -17.21 -4.37
CA TYR A 82 14.60 -18.32 -3.40
C TYR A 82 13.78 -18.03 -2.17
N VAL A 83 13.96 -16.86 -1.56
CA VAL A 83 13.18 -16.46 -0.37
C VAL A 83 11.68 -16.46 -0.65
N VAL A 84 11.26 -15.95 -1.81
CA VAL A 84 9.83 -15.95 -2.19
C VAL A 84 9.30 -17.38 -2.32
N LEU A 85 10.02 -18.27 -3.00
CA LEU A 85 9.63 -19.69 -3.17
C LEU A 85 9.55 -20.40 -1.83
N SER A 86 10.56 -20.28 -0.98
CA SER A 86 10.58 -20.85 0.37
C SER A 86 9.42 -20.34 1.22
N ALA A 87 9.21 -19.03 1.23
CA ALA A 87 8.13 -18.44 1.99
C ALA A 87 6.75 -18.93 1.54
N LYS A 88 6.53 -19.04 0.23
CA LYS A 88 5.28 -19.56 -0.33
C LYS A 88 5.12 -21.07 -0.12
N GLY A 89 6.22 -21.81 -0.08
CA GLY A 89 6.23 -23.23 0.29
C GLY A 89 5.85 -23.48 1.75
N ILE A 90 6.34 -22.64 2.67
CA ILE A 90 6.04 -22.74 4.11
C ILE A 90 4.60 -22.25 4.39
N ARG A 91 4.22 -21.09 3.81
CA ARG A 91 2.89 -20.48 4.01
C ARG A 91 2.41 -19.86 2.72
N SER A 92 1.57 -20.57 1.98
CA SER A 92 1.07 -20.15 0.66
C SER A 92 0.31 -18.80 0.68
N SER A 93 -0.40 -18.51 1.77
CA SER A 93 -1.19 -17.28 1.96
C SER A 93 -0.37 -16.06 2.35
N ILE A 94 0.94 -16.20 2.63
CA ILE A 94 1.78 -15.07 3.08
C ILE A 94 1.84 -13.96 2.02
N ARG A 95 1.66 -12.72 2.44
CA ARG A 95 1.88 -11.56 1.59
C ARG A 95 3.37 -11.28 1.50
N VAL A 96 3.93 -11.40 0.28
CA VAL A 96 5.35 -11.18 0.02
C VAL A 96 5.51 -9.96 -0.87
N ILE A 97 6.32 -9.01 -0.41
CA ILE A 97 6.78 -7.85 -1.18
C ILE A 97 8.25 -8.09 -1.51
N ALA A 98 8.60 -8.14 -2.79
CA ALA A 98 9.96 -8.46 -3.22
C ALA A 98 10.58 -7.36 -4.06
N ARG A 99 11.88 -7.12 -3.84
CA ARG A 99 12.69 -6.26 -4.68
C ARG A 99 13.14 -7.02 -5.92
N ALA A 100 13.08 -6.36 -7.09
CA ALA A 100 13.70 -6.79 -8.32
C ALA A 100 14.69 -5.75 -8.83
N GLY A 101 15.84 -6.18 -9.36
CA GLY A 101 16.81 -5.32 -10.04
C GLY A 101 16.45 -5.09 -11.50
N THR A 102 15.78 -6.05 -12.14
CA THR A 102 15.41 -6.01 -13.55
C THR A 102 13.94 -6.36 -13.76
N GLU A 103 13.37 -5.99 -14.92
CA GLU A 103 11.99 -6.36 -15.26
C GLU A 103 11.83 -7.87 -15.48
N GLU A 104 12.86 -8.54 -16.01
CA GLU A 104 12.86 -9.99 -16.15
C GLU A 104 12.78 -10.69 -14.79
N ALA A 105 13.57 -10.24 -13.82
CA ALA A 105 13.52 -10.74 -12.45
C ALA A 105 12.17 -10.45 -11.80
N ALA A 106 11.58 -9.28 -12.04
CA ALA A 106 10.26 -8.93 -11.54
C ALA A 106 9.19 -9.91 -12.02
N ASN A 107 9.22 -10.29 -13.30
CA ASN A 107 8.29 -11.27 -13.85
C ASN A 107 8.45 -12.65 -13.18
N LYS A 108 9.70 -13.10 -12.97
CA LYS A 108 9.97 -14.37 -12.27
C LYS A 108 9.50 -14.35 -10.83
N LEU A 109 9.70 -13.24 -10.12
CA LEU A 109 9.21 -13.07 -8.74
C LEU A 109 7.69 -13.10 -8.65
N ARG A 110 6.97 -12.49 -9.60
CA ARG A 110 5.50 -12.57 -9.66
C ARG A 110 5.04 -14.01 -9.90
N LEU A 111 5.68 -14.72 -10.84
CA LEU A 111 5.40 -16.15 -11.11
C LEU A 111 5.67 -17.04 -9.89
N ALA A 112 6.69 -16.72 -9.08
CA ALA A 112 6.98 -17.40 -7.82
C ALA A 112 5.95 -17.11 -6.71
N GLY A 113 5.01 -16.19 -6.93
CA GLY A 113 3.96 -15.87 -5.99
C GLY A 113 4.19 -14.61 -5.14
N ALA A 114 5.17 -13.78 -5.47
CA ALA A 114 5.29 -12.47 -4.81
C ALA A 114 4.02 -11.65 -5.04
N SER A 115 3.42 -11.14 -3.96
CA SER A 115 2.18 -10.36 -4.02
C SER A 115 2.41 -9.00 -4.67
N ILE A 116 3.57 -8.39 -4.40
CA ILE A 116 4.00 -7.11 -4.97
C ILE A 116 5.48 -7.23 -5.31
N VAL A 117 5.86 -6.74 -6.48
CA VAL A 117 7.28 -6.62 -6.88
C VAL A 117 7.61 -5.18 -7.18
N VAL A 118 8.67 -4.68 -6.54
CA VAL A 118 9.15 -3.30 -6.68
C VAL A 118 10.56 -3.31 -7.27
N SER A 119 10.79 -2.46 -8.27
CA SER A 119 12.12 -2.19 -8.83
C SER A 119 12.57 -0.78 -8.40
N PRO A 120 13.33 -0.64 -7.29
CA PRO A 120 13.63 0.66 -6.69
C PRO A 120 14.33 1.62 -7.65
N TYR A 121 15.26 1.11 -8.47
CA TYR A 121 15.98 1.95 -9.43
C TYR A 121 15.07 2.48 -10.54
N ILE A 122 14.15 1.65 -11.05
CA ILE A 122 13.17 2.07 -12.06
C ILE A 122 12.20 3.07 -11.45
N ALA A 123 11.71 2.81 -10.25
CA ALA A 123 10.80 3.71 -9.54
C ALA A 123 11.47 5.06 -9.27
N ALA A 124 12.70 5.05 -8.72
CA ALA A 124 13.46 6.26 -8.46
C ALA A 124 13.78 7.03 -9.76
N GLY A 125 14.20 6.33 -10.83
CA GLY A 125 14.45 6.96 -12.14
C GLY A 125 13.21 7.65 -12.72
N ARG A 126 12.05 7.01 -12.63
CA ARG A 126 10.76 7.61 -13.05
C ARG A 126 10.41 8.83 -12.19
N ALA A 127 10.60 8.75 -10.88
CA ALA A 127 10.36 9.88 -9.98
C ALA A 127 11.29 11.06 -10.30
N MET A 128 12.59 10.81 -10.46
CA MET A 128 13.56 11.86 -10.83
C MET A 128 13.24 12.49 -12.20
N ALA A 129 12.87 11.68 -13.19
CA ALA A 129 12.45 12.19 -14.50
C ALA A 129 11.19 13.05 -14.40
N SER A 130 10.20 12.64 -13.59
CA SER A 130 8.99 13.42 -13.36
C SER A 130 9.29 14.76 -12.68
N MET A 131 10.18 14.77 -11.67
CA MET A 131 10.64 15.99 -11.01
C MET A 131 11.37 16.94 -11.98
N ALA A 132 12.20 16.39 -12.87
CA ALA A 132 12.91 17.19 -13.87
C ALA A 132 11.98 17.79 -14.93
N LEU A 133 10.93 17.02 -15.34
CA LEU A 133 10.03 17.42 -16.42
C LEU A 133 8.84 18.25 -15.94
N ARG A 134 8.38 18.04 -14.70
CA ARG A 134 7.15 18.64 -14.15
C ARG A 134 7.34 19.04 -12.69
N PRO A 135 8.31 19.90 -12.34
CA PRO A 135 8.64 20.23 -10.94
C PRO A 135 7.41 20.78 -10.19
N ILE A 136 6.69 21.73 -10.78
CA ILE A 136 5.51 22.35 -10.14
C ILE A 136 4.42 21.34 -9.82
N ALA A 137 4.20 20.34 -10.69
CA ALA A 137 3.18 19.32 -10.44
C ALA A 137 3.58 18.38 -9.30
N ILE A 138 4.87 18.08 -9.16
CA ILE A 138 5.39 17.25 -8.05
C ILE A 138 5.34 18.04 -6.76
N ASP A 139 5.83 19.29 -6.74
CA ASP A 139 5.73 20.17 -5.56
C ASP A 139 4.28 20.31 -5.08
N PHE A 140 3.32 20.37 -6.03
CA PHE A 140 1.89 20.41 -5.70
C PHE A 140 1.42 19.10 -5.05
N LEU A 141 1.84 17.93 -5.56
CA LEU A 141 1.50 16.63 -4.96
C LEU A 141 2.14 16.47 -3.57
N ASP A 142 3.38 16.92 -3.38
CA ASP A 142 4.06 16.89 -2.10
C ASP A 142 3.39 17.85 -1.09
N LEU A 143 2.95 19.02 -1.54
CA LEU A 143 2.13 19.94 -0.75
C LEU A 143 0.80 19.30 -0.33
N LEU A 144 0.14 18.57 -1.24
CA LEU A 144 -1.09 17.83 -0.91
C LEU A 144 -0.84 16.73 0.10
N ALA A 145 0.24 15.96 -0.04
CA ALA A 145 0.61 14.90 0.89
C ALA A 145 1.02 15.43 2.28
N GLY A 146 1.56 16.64 2.35
CA GLY A 146 1.91 17.33 3.61
C GLY A 146 0.82 18.22 4.18
N SER A 147 -0.31 18.40 3.47
CA SER A 147 -1.45 19.20 3.91
C SER A 147 -2.38 18.40 4.87
N GLU A 148 -3.32 19.10 5.50
CA GLU A 148 -4.40 18.45 6.26
C GLU A 148 -5.41 17.71 5.37
N CYS A 149 -5.16 17.64 4.06
CA CYS A 149 -6.00 16.95 3.09
C CYS A 149 -5.50 15.53 2.86
N GLU A 150 -6.44 14.62 2.70
CA GLU A 150 -6.20 13.18 2.49
C GLU A 150 -6.97 12.71 1.25
N ILE A 151 -6.52 11.58 0.69
CA ILE A 151 -7.29 10.84 -0.32
C ILE A 151 -7.90 9.64 0.40
N GLU A 152 -9.22 9.51 0.31
CA GLU A 152 -9.96 8.44 0.97
C GLU A 152 -10.83 7.68 -0.04
N GLU A 153 -10.99 6.39 0.20
CA GLU A 153 -11.82 5.49 -0.60
C GLU A 153 -13.15 5.24 0.12
N PHE A 154 -14.26 5.45 -0.56
CA PHE A 154 -15.61 5.18 -0.06
C PHE A 154 -16.22 4.05 -0.88
N GLU A 155 -16.33 2.88 -0.27
CA GLU A 155 -16.99 1.73 -0.89
C GLU A 155 -18.50 1.88 -0.82
N LEU A 156 -19.16 1.86 -1.96
CA LEU A 156 -20.61 1.91 -2.03
C LEU A 156 -21.23 0.53 -1.77
N SER A 157 -22.39 0.55 -1.11
CA SER A 157 -23.16 -0.68 -0.81
C SER A 157 -23.47 -1.47 -2.08
N ASN A 158 -23.50 -2.80 -1.93
CA ASN A 158 -23.93 -3.73 -2.98
C ASN A 158 -25.47 -3.86 -3.08
N ASP A 159 -26.23 -3.24 -2.16
CA ASP A 159 -27.68 -3.32 -2.13
C ASP A 159 -28.32 -2.40 -3.18
N ILE A 160 -28.80 -3.01 -4.28
CA ILE A 160 -29.46 -2.33 -5.37
C ILE A 160 -30.66 -1.49 -4.89
N ASN A 161 -31.41 -1.98 -3.92
CA ASN A 161 -32.61 -1.27 -3.44
C ASN A 161 -32.29 0.11 -2.86
N LEU A 162 -31.12 0.27 -2.22
CA LEU A 162 -30.70 1.56 -1.70
C LEU A 162 -30.52 2.60 -2.82
N PHE A 163 -30.06 2.15 -3.98
CA PHE A 163 -29.84 3.03 -5.15
C PHE A 163 -31.12 3.26 -5.94
N GLU A 164 -32.04 2.29 -6.02
CA GLU A 164 -33.32 2.47 -6.72
C GLU A 164 -34.27 3.39 -5.97
N THR A 165 -34.24 3.36 -4.63
CA THR A 165 -35.09 4.19 -3.77
C THR A 165 -34.47 5.56 -3.45
N ALA A 166 -33.19 5.78 -3.75
CA ALA A 166 -32.52 7.04 -3.48
C ALA A 166 -33.09 8.17 -4.37
N GLU A 167 -33.55 9.25 -3.76
CA GLU A 167 -34.05 10.43 -4.47
C GLU A 167 -32.96 11.15 -5.28
N LYS A 168 -31.71 11.00 -4.88
CA LYS A 168 -30.53 11.65 -5.46
C LYS A 168 -29.43 10.65 -5.67
N ARG A 169 -28.95 10.52 -6.88
CA ARG A 169 -27.94 9.52 -7.28
C ARG A 169 -26.78 10.10 -8.07
N SER A 170 -26.95 11.27 -8.69
CA SER A 170 -25.83 11.91 -9.38
C SER A 170 -24.96 12.73 -8.40
N LEU A 171 -23.67 12.89 -8.73
CA LEU A 171 -22.74 13.67 -7.91
C LEU A 171 -23.22 15.13 -7.71
N SER A 172 -23.89 15.69 -8.72
CA SER A 172 -24.46 17.04 -8.66
C SER A 172 -25.70 17.13 -7.78
N GLU A 173 -26.61 16.15 -7.84
CA GLU A 173 -27.83 16.11 -7.01
C GLU A 173 -27.48 15.91 -5.53
N LEU A 174 -26.48 15.07 -5.23
CA LEU A 174 -25.95 14.93 -3.88
C LEU A 174 -25.28 16.21 -3.39
N GLY A 175 -24.79 17.03 -4.34
CA GLY A 175 -24.17 18.32 -4.04
C GLY A 175 -22.82 18.18 -3.34
N ILE A 176 -22.10 17.10 -3.60
CA ILE A 176 -20.88 16.71 -2.89
C ILE A 176 -19.92 17.90 -2.75
N GLY A 177 -19.48 18.48 -3.88
CA GLY A 177 -18.52 19.57 -3.85
C GLY A 177 -19.01 20.85 -3.15
N LYS A 178 -20.34 21.13 -3.20
CA LYS A 178 -20.91 22.34 -2.57
C LYS A 178 -21.12 22.18 -1.07
N LYS A 179 -21.48 20.97 -0.63
CA LYS A 179 -21.85 20.71 0.77
C LYS A 179 -20.68 20.26 1.62
N SER A 180 -19.82 19.38 1.10
CA SER A 180 -18.66 18.88 1.84
C SER A 180 -17.38 19.66 1.56
N GLY A 181 -17.26 20.28 0.38
CA GLY A 181 -15.99 20.84 -0.10
C GLY A 181 -15.03 19.79 -0.62
N ALA A 182 -15.32 18.50 -0.43
CA ALA A 182 -14.52 17.40 -0.96
C ALA A 182 -14.68 17.29 -2.49
N LYS A 183 -13.68 16.73 -3.15
CA LYS A 183 -13.70 16.50 -4.61
C LYS A 183 -13.59 15.01 -4.91
N ILE A 184 -14.45 14.50 -5.78
CA ILE A 184 -14.32 13.15 -6.31
C ILE A 184 -13.26 13.18 -7.41
N LEU A 185 -12.15 12.49 -7.19
CA LEU A 185 -11.06 12.38 -8.14
C LEU A 185 -11.32 11.31 -9.18
N ALA A 186 -11.86 10.17 -8.73
CA ALA A 186 -12.16 9.04 -9.59
C ALA A 186 -13.26 8.15 -8.97
N ILE A 187 -13.86 7.32 -9.82
CA ILE A 187 -14.79 6.27 -9.43
C ILE A 187 -14.31 4.97 -10.06
N LYS A 188 -14.10 3.95 -9.24
CA LYS A 188 -13.75 2.62 -9.68
C LYS A 188 -15.02 1.79 -9.82
N GLU A 189 -15.22 1.22 -10.99
CA GLU A 189 -16.30 0.31 -11.33
C GLU A 189 -15.70 -0.97 -11.91
N ASN A 190 -15.79 -2.08 -11.17
CA ASN A 190 -15.08 -3.32 -11.49
C ASN A 190 -13.56 -3.05 -11.69
N ASP A 191 -13.03 -3.35 -12.89
CA ASP A 191 -11.63 -3.12 -13.25
C ASP A 191 -11.38 -1.78 -13.97
N LYS A 192 -12.43 -0.95 -14.15
CA LYS A 192 -12.32 0.35 -14.82
C LYS A 192 -12.26 1.49 -13.80
N LEU A 193 -11.39 2.45 -14.06
CA LEU A 193 -11.27 3.67 -13.29
C LEU A 193 -11.75 4.86 -14.15
N VAL A 194 -12.87 5.49 -13.75
CA VAL A 194 -13.38 6.72 -14.37
C VAL A 194 -12.78 7.89 -13.61
N THR A 195 -11.81 8.57 -14.21
CA THR A 195 -11.15 9.73 -13.62
C THR A 195 -11.93 11.02 -13.91
N ASN A 196 -11.95 11.94 -12.95
CA ASN A 196 -12.64 13.24 -13.05
C ASN A 196 -14.11 13.09 -13.52
N PRO A 197 -14.96 12.34 -12.79
CA PRO A 197 -16.35 12.13 -13.20
C PRO A 197 -17.12 13.46 -13.22
N GLY A 198 -17.98 13.62 -14.22
CA GLY A 198 -18.86 14.78 -14.31
C GLY A 198 -19.93 14.80 -13.22
N GLY A 199 -20.53 15.97 -12.99
CA GLY A 199 -21.60 16.11 -11.98
C GLY A 199 -22.84 15.27 -12.27
N ASP A 200 -23.06 14.90 -13.51
CA ASP A 200 -24.15 14.05 -14.01
C ASP A 200 -23.88 12.54 -13.83
N PHE A 201 -22.67 12.18 -13.37
CA PHE A 201 -22.34 10.77 -13.10
C PHE A 201 -23.28 10.20 -12.04
N ILE A 202 -23.96 9.10 -12.39
CA ILE A 202 -24.90 8.40 -11.51
C ILE A 202 -24.16 7.29 -10.76
N LEU A 203 -24.22 7.32 -9.44
CA LEU A 203 -23.64 6.31 -8.57
C LEU A 203 -24.38 4.98 -8.72
N GLN A 204 -23.60 3.89 -8.71
CA GLN A 204 -24.08 2.52 -8.83
C GLN A 204 -23.62 1.68 -7.64
N PRO A 205 -24.30 0.57 -7.33
CA PRO A 205 -23.84 -0.38 -6.30
C PRO A 205 -22.41 -0.89 -6.57
N ALA A 206 -21.70 -1.23 -5.51
CA ALA A 206 -20.36 -1.81 -5.56
C ALA A 206 -19.27 -0.92 -6.19
N GLN A 207 -19.52 0.34 -6.46
CA GLN A 207 -18.51 1.29 -6.89
C GLN A 207 -17.66 1.75 -5.70
N VAL A 208 -16.42 2.18 -5.98
CA VAL A 208 -15.54 2.82 -5.00
C VAL A 208 -15.26 4.25 -5.45
N LEU A 209 -15.63 5.22 -4.63
CA LEU A 209 -15.33 6.63 -4.86
C LEU A 209 -13.95 6.94 -4.25
N ILE A 210 -13.09 7.57 -5.03
CA ILE A 210 -11.82 8.12 -4.57
C ILE A 210 -11.99 9.61 -4.41
N ALA A 211 -12.01 10.07 -3.16
CA ALA A 211 -12.26 11.46 -2.81
C ALA A 211 -11.02 12.12 -2.21
N PHE A 212 -10.90 13.43 -2.40
CA PHE A 212 -9.86 14.29 -1.85
C PHE A 212 -10.48 15.42 -1.05
N GLY A 213 -9.94 15.69 0.13
CA GLY A 213 -10.38 16.77 1.00
C GLY A 213 -9.70 16.73 2.37
N SER A 214 -9.97 17.73 3.21
CA SER A 214 -9.59 17.67 4.63
C SER A 214 -10.39 16.59 5.36
N LYS A 215 -9.91 16.14 6.52
CA LYS A 215 -10.62 15.17 7.37
C LYS A 215 -12.07 15.57 7.65
N GLU A 216 -12.30 16.85 7.88
CA GLU A 216 -13.63 17.39 8.11
C GLU A 216 -14.50 17.31 6.84
N GLN A 217 -13.95 17.67 5.68
CA GLN A 217 -14.62 17.56 4.40
C GLN A 217 -14.98 16.13 4.02
N LEU A 218 -14.06 15.19 4.26
CA LEU A 218 -14.29 13.76 4.00
C LEU A 218 -15.33 13.17 4.95
N LYS A 219 -15.35 13.62 6.22
CA LYS A 219 -16.40 13.24 7.16
C LYS A 219 -17.78 13.74 6.71
N ILE A 220 -17.88 15.00 6.29
CA ILE A 220 -19.14 15.55 5.75
C ILE A 220 -19.55 14.78 4.48
N LEU A 221 -18.61 14.39 3.64
CA LEU A 221 -18.88 13.55 2.48
C LEU A 221 -19.46 12.20 2.87
N ASN A 222 -18.88 11.53 3.86
CA ASN A 222 -19.39 10.27 4.38
C ASN A 222 -20.83 10.40 4.88
N ASP A 223 -21.12 11.46 5.64
CA ASP A 223 -22.45 11.75 6.14
C ASP A 223 -23.46 12.05 5.03
N LEU A 224 -23.02 12.70 3.94
CA LEU A 224 -23.84 12.98 2.76
C LEU A 224 -24.18 11.73 1.94
N LEU A 225 -23.24 10.79 1.87
CA LEU A 225 -23.44 9.50 1.21
C LEU A 225 -24.32 8.58 2.06
N GLY A 226 -24.27 8.72 3.40
CA GLY A 226 -25.15 8.03 4.33
C GLY A 226 -25.16 6.51 4.12
N ASN A 227 -26.37 5.95 3.94
CA ASN A 227 -26.55 4.51 3.76
C ASN A 227 -26.02 3.95 2.42
N LEU A 228 -25.62 4.82 1.50
CA LEU A 228 -25.02 4.37 0.22
C LEU A 228 -23.59 3.84 0.42
N VAL A 229 -22.91 4.17 1.51
CA VAL A 229 -21.56 3.69 1.82
C VAL A 229 -21.62 2.50 2.76
N VAL A 230 -20.81 1.50 2.51
CA VAL A 230 -20.54 0.43 3.48
C VAL A 230 -19.83 1.06 4.66
N ALA A 231 -20.37 0.89 5.88
CA ALA A 231 -19.74 1.41 7.08
C ALA A 231 -18.32 0.84 7.17
N ILE A 232 -17.33 1.65 6.84
CA ILE A 232 -15.94 1.29 7.10
C ILE A 232 -15.77 1.44 8.61
N GLU A 233 -15.56 0.32 9.32
CA GLU A 233 -14.97 0.39 10.65
C GLU A 233 -13.61 1.09 10.46
N LEU A 234 -13.56 2.38 10.79
CA LEU A 234 -12.32 3.15 10.86
C LEU A 234 -11.37 2.35 11.75
N LEU A 235 -10.41 1.69 11.13
CA LEU A 235 -9.27 1.10 11.81
C LEU A 235 -8.57 2.22 12.59
N LYS A 236 -8.87 2.24 13.91
CA LYS A 236 -8.19 3.06 14.91
C LYS A 236 -6.71 2.76 14.98
#